data_926c23c3030cb5698355164e204271cf
#
_entry.id   926c23c3030cb5698355164e204271cf
#
_cell.length_a   1.000
_cell.length_b   1.000
_cell.length_c   1.000
_cell.angle_alpha   90.00
_cell.angle_beta   90.00
_cell.angle_gamma   90.00
#
_symmetry.space_group_name_H-M   'P 1'
#
loop_
_entity.id
_entity.type
_entity.pdbx_description
1 polymer ?
#
loop_
_entity_poly.entity_id
_entity_poly.type
_entity_poly.pdbx_seq_one_letter_code
_entity_poly.pdbx_strand_id
1 'polypeptide(L)'
;MNYCSSCLNVDTRPNSNFPKKNLCSACDYYFKTKNVNYEERIIILNNIVKKFPKNPKRRYDCIIGVSGGKDSTRQALWIRDKLNLRPLLVCLGYPPEKSNNIGPHNLSNLINLGFDVHCIYYSPKQWKDLARYCFRNFGNYLRHSEQAIVSAVPRLAIKYKIPVIFWGENPGDVLGDSKTQGKTGYDGNNVKF
;
A
#
# COMPACT_ATOMS: atom_id res chain seq x y z
N MET A 1 13.55 27.58 -8.10
CA MET A 1 12.96 26.65 -7.11
C MET A 1 11.76 27.34 -6.51
N ASN A 2 10.58 26.77 -6.70
CA ASN A 2 9.35 27.33 -6.16
C ASN A 2 8.87 26.46 -5.00
N TYR A 3 8.29 27.10 -4.00
CA TYR A 3 7.73 26.44 -2.82
C TYR A 3 6.21 26.48 -2.84
N CYS A 4 5.59 25.41 -2.40
CA CYS A 4 4.16 25.38 -2.19
C CYS A 4 3.78 26.29 -1.00
N SER A 5 2.85 27.20 -1.21
CA SER A 5 2.38 28.12 -0.16
C SER A 5 1.63 27.42 0.98
N SER A 6 1.15 26.18 0.75
CA SER A 6 0.37 25.43 1.73
C SER A 6 1.20 24.43 2.54
N CYS A 7 2.15 23.69 1.92
CA CYS A 7 2.91 22.63 2.60
C CYS A 7 4.43 22.73 2.45
N LEU A 8 4.93 23.82 1.84
CA LEU A 8 6.36 24.10 1.60
C LEU A 8 7.07 23.07 0.70
N ASN A 9 6.36 22.13 0.07
CA ASN A 9 6.96 21.20 -0.88
C ASN A 9 7.58 21.96 -2.06
N VAL A 10 8.65 21.40 -2.64
CA VAL A 10 9.40 22.03 -3.74
C VAL A 10 9.00 21.46 -5.11
N ASP A 11 9.14 22.29 -6.15
CA ASP A 11 8.84 21.91 -7.53
C ASP A 11 9.88 20.97 -8.16
N THR A 12 11.03 20.79 -7.52
CA THR A 12 12.11 19.92 -7.98
C THR A 12 11.91 18.43 -7.67
N ARG A 13 10.87 18.08 -6.89
CA ARG A 13 10.57 16.68 -6.59
C ARG A 13 10.07 15.96 -7.84
N PRO A 14 10.57 14.73 -8.15
CA PRO A 14 10.08 13.94 -9.26
C PRO A 14 8.55 13.73 -9.21
N ASN A 15 7.88 13.86 -10.36
CA ASN A 15 6.42 13.78 -10.50
C ASN A 15 5.61 14.82 -9.69
N SER A 16 6.29 15.82 -9.12
CA SER A 16 5.63 16.97 -8.53
C SER A 16 5.48 18.05 -9.60
N ASN A 17 4.26 18.55 -9.77
CA ASN A 17 3.99 19.70 -10.58
C ASN A 17 3.21 20.73 -9.75
N PHE A 18 3.19 21.96 -10.24
CA PHE A 18 2.46 23.05 -9.63
C PHE A 18 1.35 23.48 -10.59
N PRO A 19 0.19 22.77 -10.57
CA PRO A 19 -0.91 23.04 -11.50
C PRO A 19 -1.52 24.43 -11.33
N LYS A 20 -1.32 25.04 -10.17
CA LYS A 20 -1.65 26.43 -9.87
C LYS A 20 -0.41 27.15 -9.35
N LYS A 21 -0.36 28.46 -9.55
CA LYS A 21 0.73 29.29 -9.02
C LYS A 21 0.87 29.06 -7.52
N ASN A 22 2.07 28.67 -7.11
CA ASN A 22 2.45 28.42 -5.71
C ASN A 22 1.65 27.32 -4.98
N LEU A 23 1.02 26.40 -5.69
CA LEU A 23 0.31 25.27 -5.09
C LEU A 23 0.74 23.95 -5.72
N CYS A 24 1.33 23.05 -4.92
CA CYS A 24 1.76 21.73 -5.41
C CYS A 24 0.56 20.82 -5.70
N SER A 25 0.80 19.80 -6.52
CA SER A 25 -0.25 18.83 -6.92
C SER A 25 -0.91 18.12 -5.75
N ALA A 26 -0.17 17.83 -4.67
CA ALA A 26 -0.73 17.20 -3.47
C ALA A 26 -1.75 18.11 -2.76
N CYS A 27 -1.39 19.39 -2.55
CA CYS A 27 -2.29 20.35 -1.94
C CYS A 27 -3.49 20.68 -2.83
N ASP A 28 -3.30 20.81 -4.14
CA ASP A 28 -4.40 21.03 -5.09
C ASP A 28 -5.39 19.84 -5.05
N TYR A 29 -4.88 18.61 -5.02
CA TYR A 29 -5.69 17.42 -4.90
C TYR A 29 -6.43 17.35 -3.55
N TYR A 30 -5.73 17.63 -2.46
CA TYR A 30 -6.34 17.71 -1.13
C TYR A 30 -7.51 18.71 -1.08
N PHE A 31 -7.33 19.92 -1.61
CA PHE A 31 -8.41 20.93 -1.63
C PHE A 31 -9.60 20.52 -2.51
N LYS A 32 -9.36 19.75 -3.57
CA LYS A 32 -10.43 19.19 -4.40
C LYS A 32 -11.20 18.06 -3.71
N THR A 33 -10.53 17.29 -2.85
CA THR A 33 -11.06 16.08 -2.25
C THR A 33 -11.47 16.22 -0.78
N LYS A 34 -11.17 17.36 -0.13
CA LYS A 34 -11.46 17.57 1.30
C LYS A 34 -12.95 17.45 1.69
N ASN A 35 -13.84 17.64 0.73
CA ASN A 35 -15.31 17.57 0.94
C ASN A 35 -15.88 16.25 0.41
N VAL A 36 -15.08 15.19 0.31
CA VAL A 36 -15.56 13.88 -0.11
C VAL A 36 -16.62 13.37 0.88
N ASN A 37 -17.77 12.95 0.36
CA ASN A 37 -18.77 12.27 1.14
C ASN A 37 -18.34 10.81 1.41
N TYR A 38 -17.88 10.55 2.63
CA TYR A 38 -17.42 9.22 3.02
C TYR A 38 -18.55 8.20 3.11
N GLU A 39 -19.79 8.60 3.36
CA GLU A 39 -20.94 7.69 3.38
C GLU A 39 -21.23 7.14 1.98
N GLU A 40 -21.20 7.99 0.96
CA GLU A 40 -21.30 7.54 -0.42
C GLU A 40 -20.14 6.61 -0.81
N ARG A 41 -18.91 6.90 -0.34
CA ARG A 41 -17.76 6.05 -0.58
C ARG A 41 -17.90 4.67 0.05
N ILE A 42 -18.48 4.57 1.24
CA ILE A 42 -18.79 3.30 1.89
C ILE A 42 -19.83 2.51 1.08
N ILE A 43 -20.84 3.16 0.53
CA ILE A 43 -21.84 2.50 -0.33
C ILE A 43 -21.18 1.94 -1.59
N ILE A 44 -20.33 2.73 -2.25
CA ILE A 44 -19.57 2.29 -3.43
C ILE A 44 -18.69 1.08 -3.07
N LEU A 45 -17.94 1.14 -1.96
CA LEU A 45 -17.09 0.05 -1.50
C LEU A 45 -17.89 -1.23 -1.23
N ASN A 46 -19.01 -1.12 -0.54
CA ASN A 46 -19.90 -2.26 -0.29
C ASN A 46 -20.41 -2.88 -1.60
N ASN A 47 -20.75 -2.05 -2.60
CA ASN A 47 -21.20 -2.53 -3.91
C ASN A 47 -20.06 -3.25 -4.68
N ILE A 48 -18.81 -2.80 -4.52
CA ILE A 48 -17.65 -3.50 -5.08
C ILE A 48 -17.48 -4.86 -4.40
N VAL A 49 -17.50 -4.90 -3.07
CA VAL A 49 -17.33 -6.13 -2.28
C VAL A 49 -18.42 -7.15 -2.60
N LYS A 50 -19.67 -6.73 -2.77
CA LYS A 50 -20.80 -7.62 -3.14
C LYS A 50 -20.61 -8.35 -4.47
N LYS A 51 -19.79 -7.82 -5.39
CA LYS A 51 -19.45 -8.51 -6.64
C LYS A 51 -18.58 -9.75 -6.43
N PHE A 52 -17.98 -9.90 -5.26
CA PHE A 52 -17.11 -11.00 -4.87
C PHE A 52 -17.69 -11.72 -3.65
N PRO A 53 -18.78 -12.51 -3.82
CA PRO A 53 -19.47 -13.12 -2.71
C PRO A 53 -18.56 -14.09 -1.95
N LYS A 54 -18.79 -14.22 -0.66
CA LYS A 54 -18.11 -15.18 0.19
C LYS A 54 -18.32 -16.61 -0.36
N ASN A 55 -17.24 -17.34 -0.42
CA ASN A 55 -17.28 -18.74 -0.81
C ASN A 55 -16.86 -19.60 0.40
N PRO A 56 -17.72 -20.52 0.89
CA PRO A 56 -17.39 -21.40 2.01
C PRO A 56 -16.15 -22.27 1.78
N LYS A 57 -15.86 -22.60 0.50
CA LYS A 57 -14.68 -23.37 0.12
C LYS A 57 -13.38 -22.57 0.15
N ARG A 58 -13.44 -21.24 0.25
CA ARG A 58 -12.26 -20.37 0.39
C ARG A 58 -12.03 -20.03 1.85
N ARG A 59 -10.79 -20.13 2.30
CA ARG A 59 -10.40 -19.72 3.66
C ARG A 59 -10.44 -18.21 3.84
N TYR A 60 -10.08 -17.45 2.79
CA TYR A 60 -9.98 -16.00 2.80
C TYR A 60 -10.85 -15.36 1.71
N ASP A 61 -11.47 -14.22 2.02
CA ASP A 61 -12.29 -13.46 1.10
C ASP A 61 -11.47 -12.34 0.42
N CYS A 62 -10.45 -11.84 1.11
CA CYS A 62 -9.57 -10.79 0.63
C CYS A 62 -8.15 -10.93 1.17
N ILE A 63 -7.23 -10.15 0.61
CA ILE A 63 -5.82 -10.11 1.02
C ILE A 63 -5.39 -8.65 1.22
N ILE A 64 -4.55 -8.40 2.21
CA ILE A 64 -4.09 -7.06 2.61
C ILE A 64 -2.60 -7.09 2.83
N GLY A 65 -1.85 -6.18 2.20
CA GLY A 65 -0.46 -5.93 2.54
C GLY A 65 -0.36 -5.14 3.85
N VAL A 66 0.43 -5.62 4.81
CA VAL A 66 0.54 -4.99 6.13
C VAL A 66 1.99 -4.83 6.57
N SER A 67 2.28 -3.74 7.27
CA SER A 67 3.53 -3.55 8.02
C SER A 67 3.37 -3.81 9.53
N GLY A 68 2.13 -3.98 9.99
CA GLY A 68 1.78 -4.04 11.42
C GLY A 68 1.75 -2.68 12.12
N GLY A 69 2.03 -1.58 11.39
CA GLY A 69 1.85 -0.23 11.89
C GLY A 69 0.37 0.14 12.06
N LYS A 70 0.10 1.29 12.70
CA LYS A 70 -1.24 1.72 13.08
C LYS A 70 -2.25 1.73 11.93
N ASP A 71 -1.85 2.19 10.76
CA ASP A 71 -2.76 2.37 9.62
C ASP A 71 -3.14 1.04 8.98
N SER A 72 -2.18 0.14 8.73
CA SER A 72 -2.44 -1.19 8.20
C SER A 72 -3.22 -2.07 9.19
N THR A 73 -2.97 -1.94 10.50
CA THR A 73 -3.73 -2.64 11.54
C THR A 73 -5.17 -2.14 11.58
N ARG A 74 -5.39 -0.82 11.56
CA ARG A 74 -6.74 -0.24 11.49
C ARG A 74 -7.48 -0.69 10.24
N GLN A 75 -6.83 -0.71 9.09
CA GLN A 75 -7.43 -1.18 7.83
C GLN A 75 -7.87 -2.64 7.95
N ALA A 76 -7.00 -3.52 8.46
CA ALA A 76 -7.31 -4.94 8.63
C ALA A 76 -8.52 -5.16 9.56
N LEU A 77 -8.54 -4.48 10.72
CA LEU A 77 -9.66 -4.52 11.66
C LEU A 77 -10.95 -4.02 11.00
N TRP A 78 -10.90 -2.89 10.32
CA TRP A 78 -12.07 -2.31 9.67
C TRP A 78 -12.66 -3.24 8.60
N ILE A 79 -11.81 -3.86 7.77
CA ILE A 79 -12.22 -4.82 6.74
C ILE A 79 -12.85 -6.06 7.36
N ARG A 80 -12.26 -6.59 8.44
CA ARG A 80 -12.82 -7.73 9.17
C ARG A 80 -14.15 -7.39 9.83
N ASP A 81 -14.19 -6.29 10.59
CA ASP A 81 -15.29 -6.01 11.53
C ASP A 81 -16.46 -5.24 10.86
N LYS A 82 -16.19 -4.38 9.87
CA LYS A 82 -17.20 -3.58 9.18
C LYS A 82 -17.66 -4.18 7.86
N LEU A 83 -16.75 -4.78 7.08
CA LEU A 83 -17.14 -5.48 5.85
C LEU A 83 -17.42 -6.96 6.10
N ASN A 84 -17.16 -7.44 7.32
CA ASN A 84 -17.33 -8.86 7.69
C ASN A 84 -16.62 -9.80 6.71
N LEU A 85 -15.38 -9.47 6.28
CA LEU A 85 -14.56 -10.29 5.40
C LEU A 85 -13.48 -11.02 6.19
N ARG A 86 -13.01 -12.15 5.66
CA ARG A 86 -11.90 -12.93 6.21
C ARG A 86 -10.61 -12.56 5.47
N PRO A 87 -9.79 -11.63 5.99
CA PRO A 87 -8.57 -11.21 5.32
C PRO A 87 -7.41 -12.18 5.59
N LEU A 88 -6.59 -12.44 4.57
CA LEU A 88 -5.21 -12.89 4.73
C LEU A 88 -4.32 -11.67 4.78
N LEU A 89 -3.53 -11.51 5.82
CA LEU A 89 -2.55 -10.45 5.92
C LEU A 89 -1.20 -10.91 5.33
N VAL A 90 -0.53 -10.03 4.60
CA VAL A 90 0.78 -10.32 4.00
C VAL A 90 1.78 -9.28 4.47
N CYS A 91 2.83 -9.74 5.13
CA CYS A 91 3.93 -8.92 5.59
C CYS A 91 5.22 -9.27 4.83
N LEU A 92 5.89 -8.27 4.26
CA LEU A 92 7.23 -8.42 3.76
C LEU A 92 8.22 -8.11 4.87
N GLY A 93 8.96 -9.12 5.32
CA GLY A 93 10.02 -8.95 6.33
C GLY A 93 11.35 -8.53 5.68
N TYR A 94 11.97 -7.53 6.27
CA TYR A 94 13.37 -7.21 5.94
C TYR A 94 14.32 -8.25 6.56
N PRO A 95 15.55 -8.41 6.04
CA PRO A 95 16.52 -9.30 6.64
C PRO A 95 16.71 -9.01 8.13
N PRO A 96 16.68 -10.03 9.00
CA PRO A 96 16.56 -9.84 10.46
C PRO A 96 17.82 -9.27 11.13
N GLU A 97 18.97 -9.30 10.48
CA GLU A 97 20.27 -8.98 11.08
C GLU A 97 20.38 -7.61 11.74
N LYS A 98 19.50 -6.65 11.38
CA LYS A 98 19.49 -5.31 11.97
C LYS A 98 18.08 -4.79 12.21
N SER A 99 17.08 -5.67 12.27
CA SER A 99 15.73 -5.25 12.62
C SER A 99 15.64 -4.98 14.14
N ASN A 100 14.99 -3.88 14.48
CA ASN A 100 14.65 -3.60 15.88
C ASN A 100 13.45 -4.49 16.30
N ASN A 101 13.16 -4.49 17.60
CA ASN A 101 12.07 -5.30 18.18
C ASN A 101 10.66 -4.80 17.81
N ILE A 102 10.52 -3.61 17.22
CA ILE A 102 9.22 -3.00 16.91
C ILE A 102 8.51 -3.78 15.80
N GLY A 103 9.23 -4.20 14.75
CA GLY A 103 8.65 -4.97 13.64
C GLY A 103 8.05 -6.31 14.10
N PRO A 104 8.82 -7.18 14.78
CA PRO A 104 8.31 -8.42 15.37
C PRO A 104 7.16 -8.20 16.35
N HIS A 105 7.22 -7.16 17.20
CA HIS A 105 6.14 -6.83 18.12
C HIS A 105 4.85 -6.44 17.37
N ASN A 106 4.93 -5.61 16.38
CA ASN A 106 3.79 -5.21 15.56
C ASN A 106 3.16 -6.43 14.84
N LEU A 107 3.98 -7.35 14.35
CA LEU A 107 3.51 -8.57 13.73
C LEU A 107 2.80 -9.50 14.74
N SER A 108 3.39 -9.68 15.92
CA SER A 108 2.77 -10.43 17.02
C SER A 108 1.44 -9.83 17.43
N ASN A 109 1.32 -8.50 17.45
CA ASN A 109 0.06 -7.83 17.72
C ASN A 109 -1.04 -8.18 16.70
N LEU A 110 -0.73 -8.23 15.40
CA LEU A 110 -1.70 -8.67 14.37
C LEU A 110 -2.16 -10.11 14.61
N ILE A 111 -1.25 -10.99 14.97
CA ILE A 111 -1.58 -12.40 15.27
C ILE A 111 -2.46 -12.49 16.53
N ASN A 112 -2.14 -11.74 17.59
CA ASN A 112 -2.93 -11.67 18.82
C ASN A 112 -4.34 -11.08 18.59
N LEU A 113 -4.50 -10.21 17.59
CA LEU A 113 -5.79 -9.71 17.15
C LEU A 113 -6.61 -10.75 16.34
N GLY A 114 -6.09 -11.97 16.17
CA GLY A 114 -6.76 -13.09 15.52
C GLY A 114 -6.63 -13.14 13.99
N PHE A 115 -5.61 -12.47 13.42
CA PHE A 115 -5.38 -12.54 11.99
C PHE A 115 -4.41 -13.65 11.60
N ASP A 116 -4.67 -14.29 10.46
CA ASP A 116 -3.67 -15.10 9.76
C ASP A 116 -2.70 -14.18 9.02
N VAL A 117 -1.40 -14.33 9.28
CA VAL A 117 -0.36 -13.52 8.67
C VAL A 117 0.62 -14.39 7.87
N HIS A 118 0.81 -14.06 6.60
CA HIS A 118 1.81 -14.68 5.75
C HIS A 118 3.03 -13.78 5.64
N CYS A 119 4.14 -14.18 6.26
CA CYS A 119 5.40 -13.44 6.21
C CYS A 119 6.26 -13.94 5.06
N ILE A 120 6.79 -13.01 4.26
CA ILE A 120 7.72 -13.29 3.17
C ILE A 120 9.08 -12.71 3.56
N TYR A 121 10.10 -13.56 3.57
CA TYR A 121 11.49 -13.16 3.79
C TYR A 121 12.35 -13.57 2.59
N TYR A 122 13.24 -12.70 2.21
CA TYR A 122 14.29 -13.00 1.24
C TYR A 122 15.62 -13.20 1.96
N SER A 123 16.52 -13.99 1.37
CA SER A 123 17.85 -14.17 1.97
C SER A 123 18.61 -12.84 2.03
N PRO A 124 19.38 -12.57 3.10
CA PRO A 124 20.17 -11.34 3.23
C PRO A 124 21.11 -11.12 2.04
N LYS A 125 21.67 -12.18 1.48
CA LYS A 125 22.52 -12.11 0.27
C LYS A 125 21.76 -11.59 -0.93
N GLN A 126 20.58 -12.17 -1.25
CA GLN A 126 19.75 -11.72 -2.37
C GLN A 126 19.30 -10.25 -2.19
N TRP A 127 18.92 -9.89 -0.97
CA TRP A 127 18.51 -8.53 -0.66
C TRP A 127 19.62 -7.51 -0.94
N LYS A 128 20.83 -7.82 -0.47
CA LYS A 128 22.03 -7.00 -0.68
C LYS A 128 22.42 -6.89 -2.15
N ASP A 129 22.37 -8.01 -2.88
CA ASP A 129 22.75 -8.04 -4.30
C ASP A 129 21.74 -7.24 -5.15
N LEU A 130 20.45 -7.36 -4.87
CA LEU A 130 19.41 -6.56 -5.52
C LEU A 130 19.53 -5.07 -5.19
N ALA A 131 19.82 -4.73 -3.93
CA ALA A 131 20.06 -3.34 -3.54
C ALA A 131 21.21 -2.71 -4.31
N ARG A 132 22.34 -3.44 -4.44
CA ARG A 132 23.50 -2.99 -5.22
C ARG A 132 23.18 -2.84 -6.71
N TYR A 133 22.45 -3.80 -7.28
CA TYR A 133 22.00 -3.73 -8.66
C TYR A 133 21.14 -2.49 -8.90
N CYS A 134 20.15 -2.29 -8.05
CA CYS A 134 19.24 -1.15 -8.15
C CYS A 134 19.95 0.19 -7.97
N PHE A 135 20.90 0.26 -7.06
CA PHE A 135 21.70 1.47 -6.87
C PHE A 135 22.55 1.79 -8.11
N ARG A 136 23.24 0.79 -8.65
CA ARG A 136 24.12 0.99 -9.83
C ARG A 136 23.37 1.36 -11.10
N ASN A 137 22.19 0.79 -11.31
CA ASN A 137 21.44 0.98 -12.56
C ASN A 137 20.40 2.09 -12.50
N PHE A 138 19.93 2.44 -11.31
CA PHE A 138 18.80 3.39 -11.15
C PHE A 138 19.08 4.51 -10.13
N GLY A 139 20.22 4.51 -9.46
CA GLY A 139 20.51 5.47 -8.40
C GLY A 139 19.63 5.33 -7.15
N ASN A 140 18.82 4.27 -7.07
CA ASN A 140 17.87 4.04 -5.97
C ASN A 140 18.04 2.62 -5.39
N TYR A 141 18.68 2.52 -4.24
CA TYR A 141 18.93 1.24 -3.58
C TYR A 141 17.67 0.62 -2.95
N LEU A 142 16.60 1.36 -2.73
CA LEU A 142 15.34 0.87 -2.18
C LEU A 142 14.38 0.30 -3.23
N ARG A 143 14.64 0.52 -4.52
CA ARG A 143 13.74 0.14 -5.60
C ARG A 143 13.33 -1.34 -5.56
N HIS A 144 14.25 -2.24 -5.24
CA HIS A 144 13.96 -3.66 -5.13
C HIS A 144 12.96 -3.98 -4.01
N SER A 145 13.05 -3.29 -2.86
CA SER A 145 12.14 -3.49 -1.74
C SER A 145 10.72 -2.98 -2.04
N GLU A 146 10.61 -1.83 -2.69
CA GLU A 146 9.33 -1.30 -3.14
C GLU A 146 8.63 -2.27 -4.11
N GLN A 147 9.37 -2.81 -5.06
CA GLN A 147 8.84 -3.80 -6.00
C GLN A 147 8.47 -5.12 -5.34
N ALA A 148 9.25 -5.57 -4.36
CA ALA A 148 8.94 -6.77 -3.61
C ALA A 148 7.61 -6.61 -2.84
N ILE A 149 7.38 -5.46 -2.18
CA ILE A 149 6.14 -5.15 -1.48
C ILE A 149 4.95 -5.18 -2.44
N VAL A 150 5.07 -4.49 -3.57
CA VAL A 150 3.99 -4.37 -4.55
C VAL A 150 3.65 -5.71 -5.22
N SER A 151 4.66 -6.54 -5.51
CA SER A 151 4.45 -7.83 -6.19
C SER A 151 4.02 -8.96 -5.25
N ALA A 152 4.36 -8.90 -3.98
CA ALA A 152 4.12 -9.98 -3.01
C ALA A 152 2.62 -10.27 -2.84
N VAL A 153 1.83 -9.24 -2.63
CA VAL A 153 0.39 -9.36 -2.37
C VAL A 153 -0.37 -9.95 -3.57
N PRO A 154 -0.25 -9.44 -4.81
CA PRO A 154 -0.89 -10.03 -5.97
C PRO A 154 -0.47 -11.47 -6.25
N ARG A 155 0.82 -11.80 -6.08
CA ARG A 155 1.32 -13.17 -6.26
C ARG A 155 0.64 -14.16 -5.31
N LEU A 156 0.48 -13.78 -4.05
CA LEU A 156 -0.24 -14.61 -3.06
C LEU A 156 -1.75 -14.63 -3.32
N ALA A 157 -2.34 -13.52 -3.76
CA ALA A 157 -3.75 -13.49 -4.15
C ALA A 157 -4.03 -14.52 -5.26
N ILE A 158 -3.19 -14.56 -6.29
CA ILE A 158 -3.28 -15.55 -7.38
C ILE A 158 -3.08 -16.97 -6.84
N LYS A 159 -2.03 -17.20 -6.04
CA LYS A 159 -1.70 -18.52 -5.47
C LYS A 159 -2.85 -19.08 -4.64
N TYR A 160 -3.47 -18.27 -3.80
CA TYR A 160 -4.57 -18.68 -2.92
C TYR A 160 -5.96 -18.45 -3.54
N LYS A 161 -6.04 -18.01 -4.80
CA LYS A 161 -7.29 -17.72 -5.51
C LYS A 161 -8.18 -16.75 -4.74
N ILE A 162 -7.57 -15.73 -4.14
CA ILE A 162 -8.27 -14.67 -3.40
C ILE A 162 -8.64 -13.56 -4.37
N PRO A 163 -9.93 -13.20 -4.52
CA PRO A 163 -10.39 -12.34 -5.61
C PRO A 163 -10.23 -10.84 -5.33
N VAL A 164 -10.00 -10.43 -4.08
CA VAL A 164 -9.99 -9.02 -3.69
C VAL A 164 -8.71 -8.67 -2.96
N ILE A 165 -8.04 -7.61 -3.41
CA ILE A 165 -6.88 -7.04 -2.74
C ILE A 165 -7.27 -5.66 -2.19
N PHE A 166 -7.00 -5.42 -0.92
CA PHE A 166 -7.12 -4.08 -0.33
C PHE A 166 -5.73 -3.47 -0.18
N TRP A 167 -5.55 -2.31 -0.78
CA TRP A 167 -4.36 -1.49 -0.61
C TRP A 167 -4.62 -0.37 0.38
N GLY A 168 -3.66 -0.13 1.28
CA GLY A 168 -3.75 0.93 2.28
C GLY A 168 -3.16 2.27 1.80
N GLU A 169 -2.49 2.26 0.65
CA GLU A 169 -1.76 3.41 0.13
C GLU A 169 -2.36 3.92 -1.17
N ASN A 170 -2.53 5.23 -1.27
CA ASN A 170 -2.88 5.92 -2.51
C ASN A 170 -1.78 6.95 -2.83
N PRO A 171 -0.90 6.70 -3.79
CA PRO A 171 0.16 7.63 -4.15
C PRO A 171 -0.36 9.02 -4.58
N GLY A 172 -1.56 9.08 -5.14
CA GLY A 172 -2.22 10.35 -5.48
C GLY A 172 -2.50 11.23 -4.26
N ASP A 173 -2.96 10.60 -3.17
CA ASP A 173 -3.26 11.30 -1.91
C ASP A 173 -1.99 11.58 -1.10
N VAL A 174 -1.15 10.57 -0.94
CA VAL A 174 0.01 10.61 -0.04
C VAL A 174 1.16 11.44 -0.63
N LEU A 175 1.46 11.24 -1.90
CA LEU A 175 2.61 11.85 -2.56
C LEU A 175 2.23 13.00 -3.50
N GLY A 176 0.94 13.15 -3.80
CA GLY A 176 0.47 14.10 -4.80
C GLY A 176 0.94 13.76 -6.22
N ASP A 177 1.18 12.47 -6.49
CA ASP A 177 1.56 12.02 -7.83
C ASP A 177 0.41 12.26 -8.80
N SER A 178 0.57 13.25 -9.68
CA SER A 178 -0.44 13.65 -10.65
C SER A 178 -0.84 12.53 -11.63
N LYS A 179 0.03 11.52 -11.82
CA LYS A 179 -0.27 10.37 -12.68
C LYS A 179 -1.25 9.39 -12.05
N THR A 180 -1.37 9.40 -10.72
CA THR A 180 -2.20 8.47 -9.96
C THR A 180 -3.44 9.13 -9.33
N GLN A 181 -3.50 10.47 -9.32
CA GLN A 181 -4.65 11.21 -8.81
C GLN A 181 -5.94 10.83 -9.55
N GLY A 182 -6.99 10.57 -8.79
CA GLY A 182 -8.31 10.23 -9.33
C GLY A 182 -8.43 8.88 -10.02
N LYS A 183 -7.37 8.07 -10.04
CA LYS A 183 -7.42 6.72 -10.60
C LYS A 183 -7.94 5.75 -9.56
N THR A 184 -8.84 4.88 -9.99
CA THR A 184 -9.36 3.79 -9.17
C THR A 184 -8.45 2.57 -9.34
N GLY A 185 -7.71 2.25 -8.31
CA GLY A 185 -6.93 1.03 -8.26
C GLY A 185 -5.43 1.24 -8.48
N TYR A 186 -4.67 0.34 -7.91
CA TYR A 186 -3.24 0.22 -8.09
C TYR A 186 -2.98 -0.45 -9.44
N ASP A 187 -2.55 0.34 -10.41
CA ASP A 187 -2.18 -0.16 -11.73
C ASP A 187 -0.74 -0.66 -11.72
N GLY A 188 -0.55 -1.99 -11.71
CA GLY A 188 0.77 -2.62 -11.83
C GLY A 188 1.54 -2.26 -13.11
N ASN A 189 0.91 -1.61 -14.09
CA ASN A 189 1.56 -1.17 -15.31
C ASN A 189 2.60 -0.06 -15.06
N ASN A 190 2.46 0.71 -13.98
CA ASN A 190 3.46 1.71 -13.59
C ASN A 190 4.73 1.09 -12.99
N VAL A 191 4.75 -0.20 -12.74
CA VAL A 191 5.91 -0.96 -12.24
C VAL A 191 6.70 -1.59 -13.38
N LYS A 192 6.20 -1.53 -14.62
CA LYS A 192 6.93 -1.97 -15.82
C LYS A 192 8.06 -0.98 -16.11
N PHE A 193 9.24 -1.52 -16.32
CA PHE A 193 10.49 -0.82 -16.67
C PHE A 193 10.60 -0.60 -18.16
#